data_16f60d0ca2e86a51836e5d22a2b625b0
#
_entry.id   16f60d0ca2e86a51836e5d22a2b625b0
#
_cell.length_a   1.000
_cell.length_b   1.000
_cell.length_c   1.000
_cell.angle_alpha   90.00
_cell.angle_beta   90.00
_cell.angle_gamma   90.00
#
_symmetry.space_group_name_H-M   'P 1'
#
loop_
_entity.id
_entity.type
_entity.pdbx_description
1 polymer ?
#
loop_
_entity_poly.entity_id
_entity_poly.type
_entity_poly.pdbx_seq_one_letter_code
_entity_poly.pdbx_strand_id
1 'polypeptide(L)'
;MSEEQNKFEKRKQEAQKRKRKLQKMQNSKIKPRTKHVLAVVGGALAAIIVVIALVFANAGFTRRMVTALEIGNEKVSSAEYSYYYIQQAISTYNTYVQMLGSSYAPFDTGKSLDRQAYSDTQSWADYLSDSAISALRGIKTLVQAANEEGFTISEEGVETVERTMQSLQTYADSANMTLNRYLADVYGLGMDENLMRQTQMDYQLALEYEEALKARPEYTDEDLEDYYQNSVYDTYTYVDLRYYEFAQEEATDDSEGKTLEEAKAEADDFISDIESAADYSRKIRALLREEALENTDSEDSSSEEEDFTDNTERIGVSRTSLESVDANLAEWAFAEERAVDDVAVVENEDGTGYYAVYMVNTAYRNDYNTVNMRQIYIEVEDTEDEEAMEEAKTRAEEILQEWKDGEATEESFVALADEESDLSVEGGLYEQMAKGEGDITDWLFDENRQPGDTAVLESSGGYHVVYYIGQDEPYWKVQVESAKRSEDYNNTYAELEEKYPVVEHAFGIWLRSEPFR
;
A
#
# COMPACT_ATOMS: atom_id res chain seq x y z
N MET A 1 29.87 -101.67 8.24
CA MET A 1 29.47 -100.31 7.77
C MET A 1 30.43 -99.35 8.42
N SER A 2 31.12 -98.53 7.63
CA SER A 2 32.13 -97.59 8.13
C SER A 2 31.50 -96.38 8.87
N GLU A 3 32.24 -95.87 9.83
CA GLU A 3 31.84 -94.72 10.67
C GLU A 3 31.38 -93.47 9.84
N GLU A 4 31.91 -93.37 8.65
CA GLU A 4 31.52 -92.33 7.68
C GLU A 4 30.10 -92.51 7.11
N GLN A 5 29.66 -93.72 6.88
CA GLN A 5 28.29 -93.97 6.42
C GLN A 5 27.28 -93.66 7.50
N ASN A 6 27.60 -93.91 8.77
CA ASN A 6 26.72 -93.51 9.87
C ASN A 6 26.67 -92.02 10.08
N LYS A 7 27.74 -91.27 9.84
CA LYS A 7 27.74 -89.77 9.88
C LYS A 7 26.98 -89.18 8.71
N PHE A 8 27.04 -89.78 7.54
CA PHE A 8 26.31 -89.30 6.37
C PHE A 8 24.79 -89.50 6.52
N GLU A 9 24.38 -90.68 7.01
CA GLU A 9 22.96 -90.95 7.28
C GLU A 9 22.37 -90.01 8.37
N LYS A 10 23.14 -89.74 9.43
CA LYS A 10 22.76 -88.83 10.49
C LYS A 10 22.56 -87.37 9.97
N ARG A 11 23.48 -86.93 9.11
CA ARG A 11 23.35 -85.61 8.44
C ARG A 11 22.15 -85.51 7.49
N LYS A 12 21.85 -86.60 6.80
CA LYS A 12 20.73 -86.73 5.90
C LYS A 12 19.39 -86.69 6.67
N GLN A 13 19.33 -87.35 7.83
CA GLN A 13 18.17 -87.33 8.71
C GLN A 13 17.97 -85.95 9.35
N GLU A 14 19.04 -85.29 9.75
CA GLU A 14 18.93 -83.90 10.28
C GLU A 14 18.53 -82.90 9.22
N ALA A 15 19.04 -83.02 8.01
CA ALA A 15 18.63 -82.19 6.89
C ALA A 15 17.13 -82.37 6.51
N GLN A 16 16.67 -83.66 6.56
CA GLN A 16 15.24 -83.97 6.36
C GLN A 16 14.37 -83.42 7.50
N LYS A 17 14.83 -83.52 8.77
CA LYS A 17 14.12 -82.94 9.91
C LYS A 17 14.05 -81.36 9.80
N ARG A 18 15.15 -80.73 9.37
CA ARG A 18 15.11 -79.25 9.10
C ARG A 18 14.17 -78.89 7.96
N LYS A 19 14.17 -79.60 6.83
CA LYS A 19 13.23 -79.38 5.72
C LYS A 19 11.78 -79.56 6.16
N ARG A 20 11.46 -80.61 6.93
CA ARG A 20 10.08 -80.80 7.46
C ARG A 20 9.70 -79.75 8.48
N LYS A 21 10.65 -79.22 9.27
CA LYS A 21 10.40 -78.10 10.21
C LYS A 21 10.15 -76.79 9.47
N LEU A 22 10.92 -76.50 8.40
CA LEU A 22 10.71 -75.35 7.50
C LEU A 22 9.38 -75.44 6.72
N GLN A 23 9.03 -76.60 6.18
CA GLN A 23 7.76 -76.85 5.52
C GLN A 23 6.57 -76.74 6.49
N LYS A 24 6.71 -77.18 7.75
CA LYS A 24 5.69 -76.97 8.77
C LYS A 24 5.55 -75.46 9.17
N MET A 25 6.62 -74.67 9.17
CA MET A 25 6.59 -73.22 9.38
C MET A 25 6.01 -72.52 8.19
N GLN A 26 6.34 -72.91 6.95
CA GLN A 26 5.75 -72.35 5.74
C GLN A 26 4.26 -72.70 5.56
N ASN A 27 3.83 -73.88 6.05
CA ASN A 27 2.40 -74.32 5.94
C ASN A 27 1.59 -74.06 7.21
N SER A 28 2.11 -73.30 8.20
CA SER A 28 1.30 -72.85 9.30
C SER A 28 0.36 -71.72 8.79
N LYS A 29 -0.70 -72.11 8.12
CA LYS A 29 -1.82 -71.21 7.81
C LYS A 29 -2.35 -70.66 9.12
N ILE A 30 -2.19 -69.36 9.33
CA ILE A 30 -2.84 -68.65 10.43
C ILE A 30 -4.31 -69.05 10.41
N LYS A 31 -4.82 -69.62 11.53
CA LYS A 31 -6.20 -70.09 11.62
C LYS A 31 -7.15 -68.99 11.13
N PRO A 32 -8.20 -69.32 10.35
CA PRO A 32 -9.12 -68.29 9.80
C PRO A 32 -9.62 -67.30 10.86
N ARG A 33 -9.89 -67.78 12.06
CA ARG A 33 -10.29 -66.93 13.20
C ARG A 33 -9.20 -65.89 13.60
N THR A 34 -7.93 -66.25 13.56
CA THR A 34 -6.81 -65.35 13.89
C THR A 34 -6.58 -64.31 12.81
N LYS A 35 -6.84 -64.62 11.52
CA LYS A 35 -6.82 -63.68 10.42
C LYS A 35 -7.95 -62.65 10.54
N HIS A 36 -9.15 -63.06 10.90
CA HIS A 36 -10.27 -62.15 11.16
C HIS A 36 -10.01 -61.24 12.35
N VAL A 37 -9.46 -61.77 13.45
CA VAL A 37 -9.12 -60.95 14.62
C VAL A 37 -8.01 -59.96 14.29
N LEU A 38 -6.96 -60.32 13.55
CA LEU A 38 -5.90 -59.41 13.09
C LEU A 38 -6.43 -58.36 12.12
N ALA A 39 -7.35 -58.72 11.22
CA ALA A 39 -8.00 -57.75 10.30
C ALA A 39 -8.90 -56.75 11.05
N VAL A 40 -9.68 -57.21 12.04
CA VAL A 40 -10.52 -56.34 12.87
C VAL A 40 -9.68 -55.43 13.75
N VAL A 41 -8.64 -55.92 14.39
CA VAL A 41 -7.73 -55.10 15.22
C VAL A 41 -6.94 -54.13 14.35
N GLY A 42 -6.45 -54.56 13.18
CA GLY A 42 -5.77 -53.67 12.21
C GLY A 42 -6.70 -52.57 11.68
N GLY A 43 -7.97 -52.91 11.38
CA GLY A 43 -8.99 -51.96 10.95
C GLY A 43 -9.37 -50.96 12.06
N ALA A 44 -9.49 -51.44 13.31
CA ALA A 44 -9.76 -50.56 14.46
C ALA A 44 -8.59 -49.60 14.74
N LEU A 45 -7.33 -50.09 14.66
CA LEU A 45 -6.15 -49.23 14.80
C LEU A 45 -6.05 -48.18 13.66
N ALA A 46 -6.31 -48.59 12.44
CA ALA A 46 -6.36 -47.66 11.31
C ALA A 46 -7.48 -46.58 11.49
N ALA A 47 -8.67 -46.99 11.94
CA ALA A 47 -9.77 -46.06 12.24
C ALA A 47 -9.40 -45.10 13.38
N ILE A 48 -8.74 -45.56 14.44
CA ILE A 48 -8.26 -44.72 15.54
C ILE A 48 -7.21 -43.73 15.04
N ILE A 49 -6.27 -44.13 14.20
CA ILE A 49 -5.25 -43.25 13.60
C ILE A 49 -5.93 -42.19 12.74
N VAL A 50 -6.94 -42.54 11.94
CA VAL A 50 -7.70 -41.58 11.12
C VAL A 50 -8.47 -40.62 11.99
N VAL A 51 -9.13 -41.09 13.08
CA VAL A 51 -9.83 -40.22 14.02
C VAL A 51 -8.88 -39.26 14.73
N ILE A 52 -7.75 -39.76 15.20
CA ILE A 52 -6.69 -38.95 15.81
C ILE A 52 -6.20 -37.89 14.80
N ALA A 53 -5.89 -38.30 13.55
CA ALA A 53 -5.47 -37.36 12.51
C ALA A 53 -6.53 -36.28 12.21
N LEU A 54 -7.81 -36.65 12.15
CA LEU A 54 -8.93 -35.71 11.95
C LEU A 54 -9.10 -34.77 13.15
N VAL A 55 -8.97 -35.26 14.38
CA VAL A 55 -9.04 -34.42 15.59
C VAL A 55 -7.87 -33.44 15.64
N PHE A 56 -6.65 -33.88 15.35
CA PHE A 56 -5.48 -32.98 15.28
C PHE A 56 -5.58 -31.96 14.14
N ALA A 57 -6.08 -32.37 12.98
CA ALA A 57 -6.30 -31.44 11.86
C ALA A 57 -7.34 -30.37 12.18
N ASN A 58 -8.45 -30.76 12.83
CA ASN A 58 -9.53 -29.82 13.22
C ASN A 58 -9.18 -28.98 14.47
N ALA A 59 -8.24 -29.41 15.30
CA ALA A 59 -7.85 -28.67 16.51
C ALA A 59 -6.88 -27.49 16.24
N GLY A 60 -6.52 -27.20 14.99
CA GLY A 60 -5.55 -26.14 14.63
C GLY A 60 -4.10 -26.48 14.98
N PHE A 61 -3.86 -27.53 15.81
CA PHE A 61 -2.54 -27.93 16.25
C PHE A 61 -1.60 -28.26 15.06
N THR A 62 -2.11 -29.00 14.08
CA THR A 62 -1.32 -29.37 12.87
C THR A 62 -0.84 -28.12 12.12
N ARG A 63 -1.72 -27.10 12.00
CA ARG A 63 -1.36 -25.85 11.30
C ARG A 63 -0.30 -25.03 12.01
N ARG A 64 -0.25 -25.08 13.34
CA ARG A 64 0.84 -24.44 14.12
C ARG A 64 2.17 -25.18 14.02
N MET A 65 2.13 -26.51 13.83
CA MET A 65 3.35 -27.35 13.78
C MET A 65 3.93 -27.52 12.37
N VAL A 66 3.12 -27.34 11.34
CA VAL A 66 3.57 -27.48 9.94
C VAL A 66 4.10 -26.15 9.44
N THR A 67 5.32 -26.16 8.95
CA THR A 67 5.98 -25.01 8.33
C THR A 67 5.37 -24.76 6.95
N ALA A 68 4.95 -23.53 6.70
CA ALA A 68 4.51 -23.04 5.38
C ALA A 68 5.67 -22.37 4.64
N LEU A 69 6.46 -21.55 5.34
CA LEU A 69 7.62 -20.85 4.79
C LEU A 69 8.81 -20.97 5.74
N GLU A 70 10.01 -20.99 5.18
CA GLU A 70 11.24 -20.68 5.90
C GLU A 70 11.82 -19.41 5.27
N ILE A 71 12.08 -18.38 6.09
CA ILE A 71 12.63 -17.09 5.66
C ILE A 71 13.92 -16.89 6.45
N GLY A 72 15.07 -17.07 5.79
CA GLY A 72 16.34 -17.16 6.50
C GLY A 72 16.33 -18.28 7.53
N ASN A 73 16.41 -17.93 8.81
CA ASN A 73 16.38 -18.88 9.94
C ASN A 73 15.00 -19.01 10.60
N GLU A 74 14.03 -18.16 10.20
CA GLU A 74 12.70 -18.12 10.80
C GLU A 74 11.74 -19.10 10.09
N LYS A 75 10.93 -19.79 10.90
CA LYS A 75 9.90 -20.72 10.40
C LYS A 75 8.51 -20.12 10.61
N VAL A 76 7.83 -19.92 9.52
CA VAL A 76 6.43 -19.47 9.51
C VAL A 76 5.54 -20.71 9.49
N SER A 77 4.68 -20.84 10.49
CA SER A 77 3.69 -21.91 10.55
C SER A 77 2.57 -21.73 9.53
N SER A 78 1.89 -22.82 9.17
CA SER A 78 0.70 -22.74 8.31
C SER A 78 -0.43 -21.91 8.94
N ALA A 79 -0.51 -21.81 10.27
CA ALA A 79 -1.47 -20.95 10.95
C ALA A 79 -1.12 -19.47 10.81
N GLU A 80 0.13 -19.10 11.00
CA GLU A 80 0.61 -17.72 10.79
C GLU A 80 0.50 -17.30 9.33
N TYR A 81 0.87 -18.16 8.40
CA TYR A 81 0.68 -17.93 6.97
C TYR A 81 -0.81 -17.71 6.62
N SER A 82 -1.73 -18.49 7.23
CA SER A 82 -3.17 -18.33 7.03
C SER A 82 -3.67 -16.95 7.48
N TYR A 83 -3.12 -16.42 8.56
CA TYR A 83 -3.45 -15.07 9.03
C TYR A 83 -3.15 -14.02 7.96
N TYR A 84 -1.93 -14.01 7.42
CA TYR A 84 -1.56 -13.04 6.39
C TYR A 84 -2.35 -13.23 5.09
N TYR A 85 -2.59 -14.48 4.69
CA TYR A 85 -3.42 -14.78 3.52
C TYR A 85 -4.86 -14.25 3.67
N ILE A 86 -5.47 -14.44 4.84
CA ILE A 86 -6.82 -13.94 5.14
C ILE A 86 -6.83 -12.41 5.20
N GLN A 87 -5.82 -11.79 5.82
CA GLN A 87 -5.70 -10.33 5.87
C GLN A 87 -5.57 -9.72 4.48
N GLN A 88 -4.76 -10.29 3.59
CA GLN A 88 -4.66 -9.85 2.20
C GLN A 88 -6.02 -9.95 1.48
N ALA A 89 -6.76 -11.04 1.69
CA ALA A 89 -8.08 -11.22 1.07
C ALA A 89 -9.10 -10.18 1.58
N ILE A 90 -9.14 -9.92 2.89
CA ILE A 90 -10.05 -8.93 3.49
C ILE A 90 -9.67 -7.52 3.03
N SER A 91 -8.39 -7.17 3.08
CA SER A 91 -7.90 -5.85 2.67
C SER A 91 -8.19 -5.57 1.19
N THR A 92 -7.85 -6.53 0.31
CA THR A 92 -8.14 -6.42 -1.13
C THR A 92 -9.63 -6.24 -1.38
N TYR A 93 -10.46 -7.09 -0.77
CA TYR A 93 -11.92 -7.00 -0.93
C TYR A 93 -12.46 -5.63 -0.51
N ASN A 94 -12.08 -5.16 0.68
CA ASN A 94 -12.53 -3.89 1.23
C ASN A 94 -12.06 -2.70 0.40
N THR A 95 -10.82 -2.70 -0.08
CA THR A 95 -10.28 -1.65 -0.94
C THR A 95 -11.09 -1.50 -2.22
N TYR A 96 -11.38 -2.61 -2.91
CA TYR A 96 -12.20 -2.56 -4.13
C TYR A 96 -13.62 -2.07 -3.86
N VAL A 97 -14.23 -2.55 -2.78
CA VAL A 97 -15.61 -2.17 -2.42
C VAL A 97 -15.69 -0.70 -2.00
N GLN A 98 -14.71 -0.19 -1.28
CA GLN A 98 -14.66 1.23 -0.88
C GLN A 98 -14.39 2.17 -2.06
N MET A 99 -13.48 1.80 -2.96
CA MET A 99 -13.11 2.64 -4.10
C MET A 99 -14.16 2.65 -5.22
N LEU A 100 -14.78 1.49 -5.50
CA LEU A 100 -15.61 1.29 -6.69
C LEU A 100 -17.06 0.93 -6.37
N GLY A 101 -17.38 0.67 -5.10
CA GLY A 101 -18.69 0.22 -4.65
C GLY A 101 -18.84 -1.31 -4.65
N SER A 102 -19.81 -1.80 -3.89
CA SER A 102 -20.04 -3.24 -3.66
C SER A 102 -20.34 -4.05 -4.94
N SER A 103 -20.79 -3.37 -6.00
CA SER A 103 -21.05 -4.02 -7.32
C SER A 103 -19.76 -4.41 -8.05
N TYR A 104 -18.63 -3.87 -7.63
CA TYR A 104 -17.30 -4.10 -8.20
C TYR A 104 -16.41 -4.94 -7.29
N ALA A 105 -17.01 -5.75 -6.42
CA ALA A 105 -16.26 -6.67 -5.57
C ALA A 105 -15.32 -7.54 -6.42
N PRO A 106 -14.03 -7.69 -6.06
CA PRO A 106 -13.04 -8.33 -6.92
C PRO A 106 -13.27 -9.83 -7.09
N PHE A 107 -13.93 -10.45 -6.14
CA PHE A 107 -14.28 -11.86 -6.14
C PHE A 107 -15.54 -12.14 -5.29
N ASP A 108 -16.17 -13.29 -5.55
CA ASP A 108 -17.34 -13.77 -4.82
C ASP A 108 -16.89 -14.47 -3.51
N THR A 109 -17.19 -13.87 -2.36
CA THR A 109 -16.84 -14.41 -1.04
C THR A 109 -17.53 -15.73 -0.69
N GLY A 110 -18.61 -16.09 -1.39
CA GLY A 110 -19.32 -17.38 -1.26
C GLY A 110 -18.70 -18.54 -2.01
N LYS A 111 -17.65 -18.29 -2.83
CA LYS A 111 -16.96 -19.29 -3.65
C LYS A 111 -15.50 -19.42 -3.26
N SER A 112 -14.91 -20.59 -3.53
CA SER A 112 -13.47 -20.79 -3.34
C SER A 112 -12.66 -19.91 -4.30
N LEU A 113 -11.65 -19.20 -3.75
CA LEU A 113 -10.78 -18.30 -4.51
C LEU A 113 -9.89 -19.04 -5.52
N ASP A 114 -9.58 -20.33 -5.30
CA ASP A 114 -8.87 -21.17 -6.28
C ASP A 114 -9.63 -21.36 -7.61
N ARG A 115 -10.92 -21.06 -7.64
CA ARG A 115 -11.79 -21.23 -8.83
C ARG A 115 -12.18 -19.91 -9.47
N GLN A 116 -11.65 -18.82 -8.99
CA GLN A 116 -11.93 -17.48 -9.50
C GLN A 116 -10.66 -16.92 -10.11
N ALA A 117 -10.73 -16.57 -11.40
CA ALA A 117 -9.58 -16.03 -12.12
C ALA A 117 -9.27 -14.61 -11.65
N TYR A 118 -8.00 -14.36 -11.33
CA TYR A 118 -7.42 -13.03 -11.19
C TYR A 118 -6.91 -12.53 -12.55
N SER A 119 -6.26 -13.41 -13.30
CA SER A 119 -5.77 -13.17 -14.66
C SER A 119 -5.93 -14.43 -15.51
N ASP A 120 -5.47 -14.39 -16.75
CA ASP A 120 -5.49 -15.56 -17.66
C ASP A 120 -4.68 -16.76 -17.13
N THR A 121 -3.73 -16.53 -16.23
CA THR A 121 -2.78 -17.56 -15.76
C THR A 121 -2.82 -17.77 -14.25
N GLN A 122 -3.55 -16.96 -13.48
CA GLN A 122 -3.50 -16.96 -12.02
C GLN A 122 -4.91 -16.85 -11.42
N SER A 123 -5.18 -17.64 -10.37
CA SER A 123 -6.40 -17.51 -9.57
C SER A 123 -6.25 -16.41 -8.50
N TRP A 124 -7.37 -15.95 -7.94
CA TRP A 124 -7.32 -15.06 -6.77
C TRP A 124 -6.61 -15.70 -5.58
N ALA A 125 -6.72 -17.01 -5.41
CA ALA A 125 -6.01 -17.71 -4.34
C ALA A 125 -4.49 -17.67 -4.54
N ASP A 126 -4.00 -17.77 -5.76
CA ASP A 126 -2.57 -17.67 -6.09
C ASP A 126 -2.07 -16.24 -5.86
N TYR A 127 -2.76 -15.23 -6.40
CA TYR A 127 -2.41 -13.81 -6.21
C TYR A 127 -2.32 -13.42 -4.73
N LEU A 128 -3.33 -13.79 -3.93
CA LEU A 128 -3.35 -13.50 -2.50
C LEU A 128 -2.31 -14.30 -1.70
N SER A 129 -1.96 -15.51 -2.19
CA SER A 129 -0.87 -16.32 -1.65
C SER A 129 0.47 -15.61 -1.86
N ASP A 130 0.76 -15.15 -3.07
CA ASP A 130 1.98 -14.42 -3.40
C ASP A 130 2.10 -13.13 -2.58
N SER A 131 0.98 -12.40 -2.42
CA SER A 131 0.91 -11.20 -1.60
C SER A 131 1.20 -11.48 -0.12
N ALA A 132 0.65 -12.58 0.42
CA ALA A 132 0.90 -13.00 1.80
C ALA A 132 2.36 -13.44 2.03
N ILE A 133 2.95 -14.13 1.05
CA ILE A 133 4.38 -14.52 1.08
C ILE A 133 5.26 -13.28 1.07
N SER A 134 4.96 -12.30 0.23
CA SER A 134 5.71 -11.03 0.15
C SER A 134 5.63 -10.24 1.46
N ALA A 135 4.45 -10.14 2.07
CA ALA A 135 4.27 -9.47 3.36
C ALA A 135 5.07 -10.17 4.49
N LEU A 136 4.99 -11.50 4.56
CA LEU A 136 5.74 -12.30 5.53
C LEU A 136 7.25 -12.19 5.31
N ARG A 137 7.69 -12.20 4.06
CA ARG A 137 9.09 -12.00 3.70
C ARG A 137 9.58 -10.66 4.24
N GLY A 138 8.85 -9.56 3.99
CA GLY A 138 9.20 -8.24 4.51
C GLY A 138 9.36 -8.23 6.03
N ILE A 139 8.33 -8.65 6.74
CA ILE A 139 8.32 -8.64 8.20
C ILE A 139 9.43 -9.52 8.79
N LYS A 140 9.53 -10.79 8.36
CA LYS A 140 10.51 -11.73 8.95
C LYS A 140 11.96 -11.38 8.59
N THR A 141 12.21 -10.76 7.43
CA THR A 141 13.52 -10.23 7.06
C THR A 141 13.95 -9.13 8.03
N LEU A 142 13.08 -8.14 8.27
CA LEU A 142 13.35 -7.04 9.19
C LEU A 142 13.48 -7.50 10.65
N VAL A 143 12.60 -8.40 11.10
CA VAL A 143 12.68 -9.01 12.45
C VAL A 143 14.03 -9.71 12.68
N GLN A 144 14.52 -10.47 11.70
CA GLN A 144 15.82 -11.15 11.84
C GLN A 144 16.97 -10.15 11.87
N ALA A 145 16.93 -9.13 11.01
CA ALA A 145 17.94 -8.08 11.00
C ALA A 145 17.94 -7.28 12.31
N ALA A 146 16.77 -6.90 12.82
CA ALA A 146 16.61 -6.24 14.11
C ALA A 146 17.21 -7.07 15.26
N ASN A 147 16.86 -8.35 15.33
CA ASN A 147 17.37 -9.28 16.35
C ASN A 147 18.88 -9.46 16.27
N GLU A 148 19.47 -9.55 15.09
CA GLU A 148 20.93 -9.66 14.92
C GLU A 148 21.68 -8.42 15.38
N GLU A 149 21.08 -7.23 15.22
CA GLU A 149 21.62 -5.97 15.70
C GLU A 149 21.31 -5.70 17.18
N GLY A 150 20.45 -6.51 17.81
CA GLY A 150 20.00 -6.31 19.19
C GLY A 150 19.00 -5.14 19.33
N PHE A 151 18.34 -4.77 18.24
CA PHE A 151 17.23 -3.81 18.25
C PHE A 151 16.01 -4.45 18.91
N THR A 152 15.28 -3.70 19.71
CA THR A 152 14.10 -4.17 20.46
C THR A 152 12.95 -3.21 20.27
N ILE A 153 11.75 -3.76 20.26
CA ILE A 153 10.51 -2.98 20.23
C ILE A 153 10.48 -1.98 21.40
N SER A 154 9.96 -0.79 21.16
CA SER A 154 9.78 0.27 22.14
C SER A 154 8.69 -0.05 23.17
N GLU A 155 8.64 0.70 24.28
CA GLU A 155 7.53 0.61 25.25
C GLU A 155 6.21 0.99 24.58
N GLU A 156 6.18 2.01 23.74
CA GLU A 156 5.01 2.45 22.97
C GLU A 156 4.55 1.38 21.98
N GLY A 157 5.47 0.73 21.28
CA GLY A 157 5.15 -0.41 20.40
C GLY A 157 4.51 -1.57 21.15
N VAL A 158 5.02 -1.88 22.34
CA VAL A 158 4.40 -2.89 23.22
C VAL A 158 2.98 -2.47 23.62
N GLU A 159 2.77 -1.21 24.01
CA GLU A 159 1.43 -0.70 24.35
C GLU A 159 0.46 -0.76 23.17
N THR A 160 0.94 -0.48 21.96
CA THR A 160 0.17 -0.59 20.72
C THR A 160 -0.29 -2.03 20.49
N VAL A 161 0.59 -3.02 20.69
CA VAL A 161 0.22 -4.43 20.63
C VAL A 161 -0.82 -4.79 21.70
N GLU A 162 -0.65 -4.29 22.93
CA GLU A 162 -1.62 -4.56 24.01
C GLU A 162 -3.00 -3.94 23.70
N ARG A 163 -3.06 -2.72 23.16
CA ARG A 163 -4.32 -2.10 22.71
C ARG A 163 -5.00 -2.94 21.62
N THR A 164 -4.23 -3.42 20.64
CA THR A 164 -4.74 -4.33 19.60
C THR A 164 -5.34 -5.60 20.20
N MET A 165 -4.62 -6.23 21.15
CA MET A 165 -5.11 -7.44 21.82
C MET A 165 -6.37 -7.19 22.65
N GLN A 166 -6.49 -6.03 23.30
CA GLN A 166 -7.69 -5.63 24.04
C GLN A 166 -8.87 -5.41 23.10
N SER A 167 -8.67 -4.78 21.94
CA SER A 167 -9.71 -4.61 20.92
C SER A 167 -10.22 -5.95 20.41
N LEU A 168 -9.30 -6.89 20.12
CA LEU A 168 -9.66 -8.26 19.72
C LEU A 168 -10.44 -9.00 20.81
N GLN A 169 -10.10 -8.81 22.10
CA GLN A 169 -10.88 -9.35 23.20
C GLN A 169 -12.29 -8.76 23.25
N THR A 170 -12.43 -7.45 23.05
CA THR A 170 -13.72 -6.74 23.01
C THR A 170 -14.62 -7.28 21.89
N TYR A 171 -14.05 -7.51 20.70
CA TYR A 171 -14.79 -8.13 19.59
C TYR A 171 -15.22 -9.56 19.91
N ALA A 172 -14.35 -10.36 20.53
CA ALA A 172 -14.67 -11.71 20.95
C ALA A 172 -15.83 -11.72 21.97
N ASP A 173 -15.78 -10.83 22.95
CA ASP A 173 -16.84 -10.69 23.98
C ASP A 173 -18.15 -10.24 23.34
N SER A 174 -18.13 -9.30 22.41
CA SER A 174 -19.30 -8.84 21.65
C SER A 174 -19.93 -9.98 20.83
N ALA A 175 -19.09 -10.90 20.32
CA ALA A 175 -19.54 -12.10 19.63
C ALA A 175 -19.95 -13.25 20.57
N ASN A 176 -19.88 -13.05 21.90
CA ASN A 176 -20.08 -14.09 22.92
C ASN A 176 -19.16 -15.31 22.74
N MET A 177 -17.90 -15.06 22.40
CA MET A 177 -16.86 -16.08 22.17
C MET A 177 -15.68 -15.87 23.12
N THR A 178 -14.89 -16.92 23.33
CA THR A 178 -13.53 -16.74 23.88
C THR A 178 -12.62 -16.17 22.82
N LEU A 179 -11.60 -15.39 23.21
CA LEU A 179 -10.64 -14.81 22.28
C LEU A 179 -10.04 -15.86 21.33
N ASN A 180 -9.56 -16.99 21.84
CA ASN A 180 -9.02 -18.08 21.02
C ASN A 180 -10.02 -18.63 19.99
N ARG A 181 -11.31 -18.69 20.34
CA ARG A 181 -12.35 -19.12 19.40
C ARG A 181 -12.59 -18.07 18.33
N TYR A 182 -12.69 -16.81 18.72
CA TYR A 182 -12.84 -15.69 17.80
C TYR A 182 -11.68 -15.63 16.81
N LEU A 183 -10.42 -15.69 17.31
CA LEU A 183 -9.23 -15.67 16.46
C LEU A 183 -9.19 -16.84 15.47
N ALA A 184 -9.57 -18.04 15.90
CA ALA A 184 -9.61 -19.20 15.01
C ALA A 184 -10.71 -19.10 13.95
N ASP A 185 -11.85 -18.52 14.28
CA ASP A 185 -12.98 -18.34 13.34
C ASP A 185 -12.71 -17.20 12.34
N VAL A 186 -12.05 -16.11 12.74
CA VAL A 186 -11.76 -14.95 11.88
C VAL A 186 -10.48 -15.13 11.07
N TYR A 187 -9.38 -15.57 11.71
CA TYR A 187 -8.04 -15.63 11.11
C TYR A 187 -7.56 -17.05 10.79
N GLY A 188 -8.44 -18.01 10.96
CA GLY A 188 -8.20 -19.39 10.57
C GLY A 188 -7.75 -20.32 11.70
N LEU A 189 -7.99 -21.60 11.46
CA LEU A 189 -7.68 -22.65 12.44
C LEU A 189 -6.19 -22.67 12.78
N GLY A 190 -5.89 -22.64 14.07
CA GLY A 190 -4.54 -22.62 14.62
C GLY A 190 -4.10 -21.23 15.10
N MET A 191 -4.79 -20.16 14.73
CA MET A 191 -4.56 -18.86 15.35
C MET A 191 -5.10 -18.89 16.78
N ASP A 192 -4.28 -18.51 17.73
CA ASP A 192 -4.64 -18.33 19.14
C ASP A 192 -3.99 -17.05 19.69
N GLU A 193 -4.31 -16.69 20.93
CA GLU A 193 -3.83 -15.48 21.57
C GLU A 193 -2.29 -15.36 21.54
N ASN A 194 -1.57 -16.44 21.82
CA ASN A 194 -0.12 -16.40 21.86
C ASN A 194 0.48 -16.17 20.47
N LEU A 195 -0.03 -16.87 19.45
CA LEU A 195 0.45 -16.68 18.07
C LEU A 195 0.06 -15.29 17.54
N MET A 196 -1.15 -14.82 17.82
CA MET A 196 -1.59 -13.47 17.44
C MET A 196 -0.68 -12.41 18.06
N ARG A 197 -0.45 -12.48 19.37
CA ARG A 197 0.44 -11.56 20.08
C ARG A 197 1.84 -11.54 19.48
N GLN A 198 2.42 -12.73 19.24
CA GLN A 198 3.75 -12.81 18.61
C GLN A 198 3.74 -12.19 17.20
N THR A 199 2.73 -12.48 16.39
CA THR A 199 2.59 -11.91 15.04
C THR A 199 2.50 -10.38 15.08
N GLN A 200 1.76 -9.80 16.05
CA GLN A 200 1.67 -8.35 16.23
C GLN A 200 2.99 -7.75 16.74
N MET A 201 3.69 -8.43 17.66
CA MET A 201 5.02 -8.00 18.14
C MET A 201 6.05 -8.02 17.01
N ASP A 202 6.06 -9.06 16.18
CA ASP A 202 6.96 -9.17 15.02
C ASP A 202 6.69 -8.05 14.00
N TYR A 203 5.42 -7.77 13.74
CA TYR A 203 5.00 -6.68 12.86
C TYR A 203 5.45 -5.31 13.38
N GLN A 204 5.20 -5.03 14.67
CA GLN A 204 5.58 -3.77 15.29
C GLN A 204 7.10 -3.59 15.34
N LEU A 205 7.84 -4.65 15.69
CA LEU A 205 9.31 -4.65 15.66
C LEU A 205 9.84 -4.36 14.24
N ALA A 206 9.21 -4.95 13.22
CA ALA A 206 9.60 -4.71 11.83
C ALA A 206 9.37 -3.26 11.42
N LEU A 207 8.23 -2.65 11.79
CA LEU A 207 7.93 -1.24 11.52
C LEU A 207 8.94 -0.30 12.18
N GLU A 208 9.18 -0.46 13.49
CA GLU A 208 10.11 0.40 14.21
C GLU A 208 11.55 0.24 13.70
N TYR A 209 11.94 -0.96 13.31
CA TYR A 209 13.26 -1.20 12.75
C TYR A 209 13.41 -0.62 11.34
N GLU A 210 12.36 -0.67 10.52
CA GLU A 210 12.31 0.01 9.21
C GLU A 210 12.51 1.51 9.36
N GLU A 211 11.78 2.13 10.28
CA GLU A 211 11.91 3.56 10.58
C GLU A 211 13.33 3.90 11.07
N ALA A 212 13.88 3.07 11.97
CA ALA A 212 15.24 3.24 12.44
C ALA A 212 16.27 3.08 11.31
N LEU A 213 16.07 2.16 10.34
CA LEU A 213 16.93 2.02 9.16
C LEU A 213 16.88 3.27 8.29
N LYS A 214 15.69 3.81 8.03
CA LYS A 214 15.49 5.04 7.24
C LYS A 214 16.08 6.26 7.94
N ALA A 215 16.06 6.31 9.27
CA ALA A 215 16.58 7.43 10.05
C ALA A 215 18.11 7.43 10.21
N ARG A 216 18.81 6.31 9.96
CA ARG A 216 20.27 6.19 10.17
C ARG A 216 21.15 7.12 9.33
N PRO A 217 20.88 7.27 8.01
CA PRO A 217 21.73 8.12 7.20
C PRO A 217 21.56 9.60 7.58
N GLU A 218 22.68 10.28 7.75
CA GLU A 218 22.74 11.74 7.83
C GLU A 218 23.33 12.27 6.53
N TYR A 219 22.72 13.30 5.93
CA TYR A 219 23.15 13.87 4.68
C TYR A 219 23.57 15.32 4.89
N THR A 220 24.65 15.72 4.22
CA THR A 220 25.05 17.12 4.13
C THR A 220 24.30 17.82 2.99
N ASP A 221 24.29 19.14 2.99
CA ASP A 221 23.74 19.93 1.86
C ASP A 221 24.39 19.57 0.52
N GLU A 222 25.69 19.22 0.53
CA GLU A 222 26.42 18.77 -0.66
C GLU A 222 25.93 17.40 -1.14
N ASP A 223 25.65 16.46 -0.22
CA ASP A 223 25.10 15.13 -0.58
C ASP A 223 23.71 15.27 -1.21
N LEU A 224 22.87 16.15 -0.67
CA LEU A 224 21.51 16.37 -1.19
C LEU A 224 21.54 17.08 -2.55
N GLU A 225 22.39 18.11 -2.71
CA GLU A 225 22.53 18.80 -4.00
C GLU A 225 23.09 17.85 -5.07
N ASP A 226 24.09 17.03 -4.74
CA ASP A 226 24.69 16.04 -5.66
C ASP A 226 23.65 14.99 -6.06
N TYR A 227 22.85 14.50 -5.13
CA TYR A 227 21.78 13.55 -5.39
C TYR A 227 20.65 14.17 -6.23
N TYR A 228 20.26 15.43 -5.93
CA TYR A 228 19.31 16.17 -6.75
C TYR A 228 19.77 16.25 -8.20
N GLN A 229 20.99 16.70 -8.44
CA GLN A 229 21.51 16.92 -9.80
C GLN A 229 21.68 15.62 -10.62
N ASN A 230 22.06 14.52 -9.96
CA ASN A 230 22.48 13.31 -10.66
C ASN A 230 21.42 12.18 -10.67
N SER A 231 20.42 12.23 -9.77
CA SER A 231 19.50 11.11 -9.60
C SER A 231 18.02 11.50 -9.70
N VAL A 232 17.63 12.69 -9.20
CA VAL A 232 16.22 13.06 -9.10
C VAL A 232 15.88 14.42 -9.73
N TYR A 233 16.79 14.99 -10.54
CA TYR A 233 16.58 16.27 -11.22
C TYR A 233 15.27 16.28 -12.02
N ASP A 234 15.03 15.27 -12.84
CA ASP A 234 13.85 15.17 -13.70
C ASP A 234 12.54 14.99 -12.91
N THR A 235 12.65 14.56 -11.65
CA THR A 235 11.50 14.35 -10.75
C THR A 235 11.14 15.60 -9.93
N TYR A 236 12.17 16.34 -9.46
CA TYR A 236 11.98 17.47 -8.55
C TYR A 236 12.39 18.83 -9.14
N THR A 237 12.56 18.88 -10.45
CA THR A 237 12.60 20.12 -11.23
C THR A 237 11.28 20.29 -11.95
N TYR A 238 10.73 21.48 -11.93
CA TYR A 238 9.38 21.78 -12.39
C TYR A 238 9.40 22.89 -13.44
N VAL A 239 8.39 22.87 -14.29
CA VAL A 239 8.06 23.97 -15.21
C VAL A 239 6.59 24.33 -15.05
N ASP A 240 6.23 25.58 -15.39
CA ASP A 240 4.83 25.96 -15.57
C ASP A 240 4.62 26.27 -17.03
N LEU A 241 3.62 25.64 -17.64
CA LEU A 241 3.33 25.81 -19.06
C LEU A 241 1.83 25.70 -19.34
N ARG A 242 1.45 26.12 -20.55
CA ARG A 242 0.16 25.85 -21.14
C ARG A 242 0.36 25.03 -22.39
N TYR A 243 -0.48 24.04 -22.62
CA TYR A 243 -0.50 23.32 -23.88
C TYR A 243 -1.91 22.88 -24.26
N TYR A 244 -2.14 22.82 -25.58
CA TYR A 244 -3.35 22.27 -26.17
C TYR A 244 -2.94 21.45 -27.40
N GLU A 245 -3.56 20.28 -27.58
CA GLU A 245 -3.25 19.36 -28.66
C GLU A 245 -4.20 19.57 -29.86
N PHE A 246 -3.62 19.76 -31.04
CA PHE A 246 -4.29 19.72 -32.34
C PHE A 246 -3.98 18.38 -32.99
N ALA A 247 -4.92 17.44 -32.94
CA ALA A 247 -4.74 16.08 -33.46
C ALA A 247 -5.32 15.94 -34.87
N GLN A 248 -4.77 15.00 -35.65
CA GLN A 248 -5.43 14.52 -36.86
C GLN A 248 -6.71 13.75 -36.48
N GLU A 249 -7.69 13.73 -37.37
CA GLU A 249 -8.94 13.02 -37.19
C GLU A 249 -9.21 12.11 -38.39
N GLU A 250 -9.63 10.87 -38.13
CA GLU A 250 -10.02 9.98 -39.19
C GLU A 250 -11.37 10.42 -39.80
N ALA A 251 -11.48 10.37 -41.12
CA ALA A 251 -12.75 10.65 -41.79
C ALA A 251 -13.81 9.60 -41.41
N THR A 252 -15.02 10.06 -41.11
CA THR A 252 -16.17 9.22 -40.81
C THR A 252 -17.26 9.43 -41.88
N ASP A 253 -18.37 8.70 -41.77
CA ASP A 253 -19.52 8.88 -42.72
C ASP A 253 -20.14 10.29 -42.61
N ASP A 254 -19.93 10.98 -41.48
CA ASP A 254 -20.50 12.31 -41.16
C ASP A 254 -19.45 13.44 -41.09
N SER A 255 -18.13 13.15 -41.18
CA SER A 255 -17.03 14.11 -41.11
C SER A 255 -15.94 13.81 -42.13
N GLU A 256 -15.41 14.86 -42.79
CA GLU A 256 -14.27 14.73 -43.72
C GLU A 256 -12.96 14.36 -43.00
N GLY A 257 -12.94 14.41 -41.66
CA GLY A 257 -11.73 14.21 -40.86
C GLY A 257 -10.78 15.41 -40.93
N LYS A 258 -9.65 15.32 -40.24
CA LYS A 258 -8.59 16.35 -40.21
C LYS A 258 -7.23 15.69 -40.51
N THR A 259 -6.52 16.17 -41.49
CA THR A 259 -5.18 15.68 -41.80
C THR A 259 -4.14 16.25 -40.82
N LEU A 260 -3.00 15.57 -40.69
CA LEU A 260 -1.89 16.04 -39.85
C LEU A 260 -1.35 17.43 -40.33
N GLU A 261 -1.40 17.73 -41.63
CA GLU A 261 -1.00 19.03 -42.20
C GLU A 261 -1.97 20.13 -41.78
N GLU A 262 -3.27 19.85 -41.74
CA GLU A 262 -4.32 20.76 -41.26
C GLU A 262 -4.19 20.99 -39.75
N ALA A 263 -4.00 19.93 -38.96
CA ALA A 263 -3.76 20.05 -37.51
C ALA A 263 -2.53 20.93 -37.21
N LYS A 264 -1.45 20.76 -37.99
CA LYS A 264 -0.28 21.63 -37.86
C LYS A 264 -0.59 23.09 -38.20
N ALA A 265 -1.34 23.34 -39.27
CA ALA A 265 -1.68 24.69 -39.69
C ALA A 265 -2.57 25.40 -38.65
N GLU A 266 -3.49 24.68 -38.02
CA GLU A 266 -4.31 25.21 -36.91
C GLU A 266 -3.46 25.52 -35.68
N ALA A 267 -2.52 24.65 -35.30
CA ALA A 267 -1.59 24.91 -34.19
C ALA A 267 -0.69 26.12 -34.47
N ASP A 268 -0.15 26.24 -35.71
CA ASP A 268 0.69 27.38 -36.12
C ASP A 268 -0.12 28.71 -36.11
N ASP A 269 -1.39 28.70 -36.57
CA ASP A 269 -2.28 29.88 -36.51
C ASP A 269 -2.64 30.22 -35.07
N PHE A 270 -2.91 29.22 -34.25
CA PHE A 270 -3.23 29.41 -32.83
C PHE A 270 -2.12 30.15 -32.09
N ILE A 271 -0.84 29.81 -32.29
CA ILE A 271 0.26 30.47 -31.57
C ILE A 271 0.69 31.80 -32.19
N SER A 272 0.28 32.14 -33.43
CA SER A 272 0.82 33.25 -34.23
C SER A 272 0.77 34.61 -33.55
N ASP A 273 -0.23 34.87 -32.69
CA ASP A 273 -0.48 36.17 -32.04
C ASP A 273 -0.43 36.08 -30.50
N ILE A 274 0.19 35.02 -29.95
CA ILE A 274 0.31 34.83 -28.49
C ILE A 274 1.58 35.56 -28.02
N GLU A 275 1.37 36.62 -27.22
CA GLU A 275 2.44 37.41 -26.59
C GLU A 275 2.39 37.30 -25.04
N SER A 276 1.35 36.65 -24.50
CA SER A 276 1.15 36.50 -23.05
C SER A 276 0.28 35.29 -22.70
N ALA A 277 0.36 34.81 -21.46
CA ALA A 277 -0.53 33.78 -20.92
C ALA A 277 -2.02 34.17 -21.06
N ALA A 278 -2.35 35.46 -20.92
CA ALA A 278 -3.71 35.97 -21.11
C ALA A 278 -4.18 35.86 -22.56
N ASP A 279 -3.29 36.03 -23.54
CA ASP A 279 -3.60 35.84 -24.95
C ASP A 279 -3.87 34.36 -25.23
N TYR A 280 -3.06 33.48 -24.69
CA TYR A 280 -3.26 32.03 -24.79
C TYR A 280 -4.63 31.63 -24.23
N SER A 281 -4.94 32.04 -22.98
CA SER A 281 -6.23 31.75 -22.32
C SER A 281 -7.43 32.30 -23.10
N ARG A 282 -7.32 33.50 -23.69
CA ARG A 282 -8.38 34.07 -24.52
C ARG A 282 -8.63 33.26 -25.78
N LYS A 283 -7.54 32.83 -26.47
CA LYS A 283 -7.64 32.03 -27.69
C LYS A 283 -8.23 30.66 -27.43
N ILE A 284 -7.80 29.98 -26.34
CA ILE A 284 -8.33 28.66 -26.00
C ILE A 284 -9.82 28.70 -25.68
N ARG A 285 -10.28 29.72 -24.93
CA ARG A 285 -11.72 29.88 -24.65
C ARG A 285 -12.53 30.14 -25.92
N ALA A 286 -11.97 30.89 -26.88
CA ALA A 286 -12.60 31.10 -28.16
C ALA A 286 -12.69 29.81 -28.98
N LEU A 287 -11.63 29.03 -29.01
CA LEU A 287 -11.57 27.73 -29.69
C LEU A 287 -12.59 26.73 -29.09
N LEU A 288 -12.58 26.56 -27.77
CA LEU A 288 -13.51 25.64 -27.08
C LEU A 288 -14.98 26.04 -27.30
N ARG A 289 -15.26 27.38 -27.40
CA ARG A 289 -16.59 27.88 -27.73
C ARG A 289 -16.98 27.53 -29.16
N GLU A 290 -16.06 27.64 -30.12
CA GLU A 290 -16.31 27.30 -31.53
C GLU A 290 -16.57 25.81 -31.70
N GLU A 291 -15.76 24.95 -31.08
CA GLU A 291 -15.94 23.50 -31.06
C GLU A 291 -17.28 23.07 -30.44
N ALA A 292 -17.69 23.71 -29.35
CA ALA A 292 -18.99 23.44 -28.73
C ALA A 292 -20.18 23.86 -29.62
N LEU A 293 -20.06 24.94 -30.41
CA LEU A 293 -21.08 25.37 -31.34
C LEU A 293 -21.22 24.45 -32.56
N GLU A 294 -20.11 23.88 -33.03
CA GLU A 294 -20.11 22.92 -34.15
C GLU A 294 -20.75 21.59 -33.76
N ASN A 295 -20.59 21.16 -32.48
CA ASN A 295 -21.14 19.91 -31.95
C ASN A 295 -22.60 19.99 -31.49
N THR A 296 -23.24 21.16 -31.54
CA THR A 296 -24.64 21.36 -31.09
C THR A 296 -25.61 21.43 -32.27
N ASP A 297 -26.15 20.30 -32.70
CA ASP A 297 -27.27 20.18 -33.67
C ASP A 297 -28.63 20.59 -33.06
N SER A 298 -28.69 21.29 -31.93
CA SER A 298 -29.95 21.66 -31.27
C SER A 298 -30.25 23.17 -31.36
N GLU A 299 -31.39 23.49 -31.98
CA GLU A 299 -31.98 24.83 -32.05
C GLU A 299 -32.41 25.42 -30.67
N ASP A 300 -31.98 24.85 -29.58
CA ASP A 300 -32.32 25.30 -28.21
C ASP A 300 -31.14 26.05 -27.57
N SER A 301 -30.71 27.12 -28.23
CA SER A 301 -29.67 28.04 -27.75
C SER A 301 -30.23 29.09 -26.77
N SER A 302 -30.86 28.62 -25.70
CA SER A 302 -31.17 29.46 -24.52
C SER A 302 -30.31 29.11 -23.31
N SER A 303 -29.11 28.55 -23.53
CA SER A 303 -28.13 28.42 -22.46
C SER A 303 -27.46 29.77 -22.25
N GLU A 304 -27.62 30.29 -21.05
CA GLU A 304 -26.78 31.31 -20.41
C GLU A 304 -25.31 31.06 -20.80
N GLU A 305 -24.51 32.12 -20.91
CA GLU A 305 -23.08 32.03 -21.26
C GLU A 305 -22.40 30.88 -20.49
N GLU A 306 -22.24 29.70 -21.12
CA GLU A 306 -21.42 28.66 -20.55
C GLU A 306 -19.99 29.21 -20.43
N ASP A 307 -19.53 29.33 -19.20
CA ASP A 307 -18.18 29.80 -18.90
C ASP A 307 -17.18 28.71 -19.31
N PHE A 308 -16.67 28.83 -20.56
CA PHE A 308 -15.65 27.92 -21.07
C PHE A 308 -14.36 28.10 -20.26
N THR A 309 -14.15 27.23 -19.29
CA THR A 309 -12.99 27.27 -18.39
C THR A 309 -11.74 26.85 -19.15
N ASP A 310 -10.69 27.64 -19.07
CA ASP A 310 -9.38 27.31 -19.59
C ASP A 310 -8.68 26.29 -18.67
N ASN A 311 -8.61 25.05 -19.12
CA ASN A 311 -7.96 23.95 -18.42
C ASN A 311 -6.58 23.61 -18.98
N THR A 312 -5.95 24.52 -19.74
CA THR A 312 -4.64 24.24 -20.37
C THR A 312 -3.44 24.52 -19.49
N GLU A 313 -3.62 25.27 -18.40
CA GLU A 313 -2.55 25.62 -17.48
C GLU A 313 -2.07 24.39 -16.67
N ARG A 314 -0.77 24.22 -16.62
CA ARG A 314 -0.10 23.20 -15.83
C ARG A 314 0.98 23.89 -15.02
N ILE A 315 0.85 23.84 -13.70
CA ILE A 315 1.77 24.45 -12.73
C ILE A 315 2.52 23.34 -12.00
N GLY A 316 3.82 23.52 -11.81
CA GLY A 316 4.65 22.60 -11.06
C GLY A 316 4.75 21.20 -11.69
N VAL A 317 4.83 21.13 -13.02
CA VAL A 317 4.94 19.85 -13.72
C VAL A 317 6.39 19.42 -13.82
N SER A 318 6.71 18.23 -13.29
CA SER A 318 8.05 17.65 -13.43
C SER A 318 8.27 17.10 -14.83
N ARG A 319 9.56 16.95 -15.21
CA ARG A 319 9.92 16.32 -16.48
C ARG A 319 9.36 14.92 -16.60
N THR A 320 9.50 14.10 -15.57
CA THR A 320 8.96 12.73 -15.54
C THR A 320 7.46 12.69 -15.75
N SER A 321 6.71 13.64 -15.14
CA SER A 321 5.26 13.73 -15.33
C SER A 321 4.92 14.14 -16.76
N LEU A 322 5.66 15.07 -17.33
CA LEU A 322 5.41 15.56 -18.69
C LEU A 322 5.80 14.51 -19.74
N GLU A 323 6.88 13.73 -19.53
CA GLU A 323 7.25 12.57 -20.36
C GLU A 323 6.15 11.48 -20.37
N SER A 324 5.38 11.35 -19.31
CA SER A 324 4.22 10.45 -19.27
C SER A 324 3.05 10.92 -20.14
N VAL A 325 3.01 12.22 -20.45
CA VAL A 325 2.06 12.80 -21.41
C VAL A 325 2.63 12.68 -22.82
N ASP A 326 3.83 13.22 -23.05
CA ASP A 326 4.51 13.21 -24.33
C ASP A 326 6.00 13.56 -24.17
N ALA A 327 6.89 12.71 -24.70
CA ALA A 327 8.34 12.90 -24.58
C ALA A 327 8.86 14.14 -25.33
N ASN A 328 8.31 14.47 -26.51
CA ASN A 328 8.71 15.64 -27.27
C ASN A 328 8.29 16.94 -26.59
N LEU A 329 7.11 16.93 -25.95
CA LEU A 329 6.64 18.05 -25.14
C LEU A 329 7.56 18.29 -23.94
N ALA A 330 7.98 17.22 -23.25
CA ALA A 330 8.92 17.30 -22.14
C ALA A 330 10.32 17.77 -22.60
N GLU A 331 10.84 17.25 -23.71
CA GLU A 331 12.12 17.71 -24.29
C GLU A 331 12.10 19.21 -24.59
N TRP A 332 11.02 19.69 -25.20
CA TRP A 332 10.86 21.11 -25.48
C TRP A 332 10.81 21.96 -24.20
N ALA A 333 10.00 21.55 -23.23
CA ALA A 333 9.75 22.34 -22.02
C ALA A 333 10.98 22.47 -21.11
N PHE A 334 11.83 21.42 -21.06
CA PHE A 334 13.03 21.37 -20.21
C PHE A 334 14.33 21.70 -20.96
N ALA A 335 14.25 22.19 -22.20
CA ALA A 335 15.45 22.61 -22.92
C ALA A 335 16.10 23.85 -22.24
N GLU A 336 17.44 23.85 -22.12
CA GLU A 336 18.19 24.91 -21.42
C GLU A 336 17.98 26.32 -21.99
N GLU A 337 17.64 26.43 -23.28
CA GLU A 337 17.42 27.69 -23.96
C GLU A 337 16.02 28.28 -23.76
N ARG A 338 15.11 27.59 -23.07
CA ARG A 338 13.75 28.10 -22.84
C ARG A 338 13.73 29.37 -22.01
N ALA A 339 12.82 30.27 -22.41
CA ALA A 339 12.53 31.50 -21.70
C ALA A 339 11.04 31.59 -21.38
N VAL A 340 10.70 32.38 -20.38
CA VAL A 340 9.31 32.78 -20.10
C VAL A 340 8.74 33.45 -21.36
N ASP A 341 7.50 33.20 -21.66
CA ASP A 341 6.76 33.67 -22.86
C ASP A 341 7.18 32.98 -24.17
N ASP A 342 8.07 31.96 -24.15
CA ASP A 342 8.34 31.16 -25.34
C ASP A 342 7.08 30.41 -25.79
N VAL A 343 6.84 30.41 -27.11
CA VAL A 343 5.76 29.66 -27.77
C VAL A 343 6.32 28.74 -28.83
N ALA A 344 5.71 27.59 -29.02
CA ALA A 344 6.07 26.66 -30.08
C ALA A 344 4.92 25.76 -30.50
N VAL A 345 5.03 25.20 -31.69
CA VAL A 345 4.26 24.02 -32.12
C VAL A 345 5.19 22.83 -32.05
N VAL A 346 4.87 21.86 -31.20
CA VAL A 346 5.66 20.65 -30.94
C VAL A 346 4.88 19.45 -31.47
N GLU A 347 5.48 18.65 -32.36
CA GLU A 347 4.88 17.41 -32.85
C GLU A 347 4.82 16.38 -31.71
N ASN A 348 3.69 15.71 -31.52
CA ASN A 348 3.59 14.68 -30.51
C ASN A 348 4.42 13.43 -30.87
N GLU A 349 4.77 12.61 -29.87
CA GLU A 349 5.66 11.45 -30.03
C GLU A 349 5.12 10.44 -31.07
N ASP A 350 3.79 10.27 -31.12
CA ASP A 350 3.12 9.34 -32.03
C ASP A 350 3.02 9.85 -33.46
N GLY A 351 3.33 11.11 -33.74
CA GLY A 351 3.24 11.74 -35.06
C GLY A 351 1.80 11.87 -35.56
N THR A 352 0.84 12.00 -34.64
CA THR A 352 -0.60 12.08 -34.92
C THR A 352 -1.19 13.46 -34.65
N GLY A 353 -0.40 14.40 -34.12
CA GLY A 353 -0.85 15.74 -33.74
C GLY A 353 0.29 16.67 -33.39
N TYR A 354 -0.10 17.87 -32.97
CA TYR A 354 0.81 18.93 -32.56
C TYR A 354 0.30 19.61 -31.29
N TYR A 355 1.21 19.86 -30.35
CA TYR A 355 0.93 20.72 -29.19
C TYR A 355 1.25 22.17 -29.51
N ALA A 356 0.30 23.06 -29.30
CA ALA A 356 0.54 24.49 -29.20
C ALA A 356 0.95 24.78 -27.75
N VAL A 357 2.20 25.18 -27.52
CA VAL A 357 2.77 25.30 -26.18
C VAL A 357 3.13 26.74 -25.87
N TYR A 358 2.92 27.16 -24.61
CA TYR A 358 3.35 28.44 -24.06
C TYR A 358 4.05 28.23 -22.72
N MET A 359 5.26 28.80 -22.56
CA MET A 359 6.06 28.68 -21.35
C MET A 359 5.68 29.78 -20.34
N VAL A 360 5.13 29.38 -19.20
CA VAL A 360 4.76 30.30 -18.11
C VAL A 360 5.98 30.53 -17.20
N ASN A 361 6.64 29.47 -16.74
CA ASN A 361 7.89 29.53 -16.00
C ASN A 361 8.85 28.44 -16.49
N THR A 362 10.12 28.82 -16.71
CA THR A 362 11.20 27.88 -17.06
C THR A 362 11.55 27.00 -15.86
N ALA A 363 12.38 25.99 -16.11
CA ALA A 363 12.76 25.00 -15.10
C ALA A 363 13.18 25.62 -13.75
N TYR A 364 12.54 25.21 -12.67
CA TYR A 364 12.80 25.65 -11.31
C TYR A 364 12.66 24.49 -10.31
N ARG A 365 13.23 24.67 -9.12
CA ARG A 365 12.94 23.80 -7.97
C ARG A 365 12.23 24.59 -6.86
N ASN A 366 11.57 23.88 -5.95
CA ASN A 366 10.81 24.50 -4.87
C ASN A 366 11.72 24.95 -3.72
N ASP A 367 12.34 26.12 -3.86
CA ASP A 367 13.29 26.69 -2.88
C ASP A 367 12.60 27.39 -1.68
N TYR A 368 11.25 27.44 -1.63
CA TYR A 368 10.55 27.99 -0.47
C TYR A 368 10.73 27.10 0.76
N ASN A 369 10.82 27.70 1.94
CA ASN A 369 10.90 26.95 3.17
C ASN A 369 9.56 26.29 3.51
N THR A 370 9.60 25.05 3.98
CA THR A 370 8.46 24.38 4.63
C THR A 370 8.14 25.08 5.96
N VAL A 371 7.01 24.74 6.55
CA VAL A 371 6.58 25.30 7.84
C VAL A 371 6.20 24.19 8.81
N ASN A 372 6.44 24.43 10.10
CA ASN A 372 5.99 23.59 11.19
C ASN A 372 4.79 24.24 11.88
N MET A 373 3.78 23.44 12.21
CA MET A 373 2.58 23.90 12.90
C MET A 373 2.07 22.87 13.90
N ARG A 374 1.17 23.35 14.78
CA ARG A 374 0.27 22.47 15.54
C ARG A 374 -1.16 22.79 15.20
N GLN A 375 -2.04 21.79 15.29
CA GLN A 375 -3.47 22.02 15.12
C GLN A 375 -4.31 21.21 16.11
N ILE A 376 -5.47 21.76 16.41
CA ILE A 376 -6.60 21.09 17.04
C ILE A 376 -7.71 21.03 15.99
N TYR A 377 -8.20 19.86 15.67
CA TYR A 377 -9.24 19.68 14.66
C TYR A 377 -10.56 19.31 15.32
N ILE A 378 -11.62 20.02 14.92
CA ILE A 378 -12.99 19.76 15.33
C ILE A 378 -13.74 19.25 14.10
N GLU A 379 -14.02 17.96 14.09
CA GLU A 379 -14.67 17.26 12.98
C GLU A 379 -16.19 17.53 12.94
N VAL A 380 -16.72 17.67 11.74
CA VAL A 380 -18.16 17.74 11.48
C VAL A 380 -18.54 16.62 10.53
N GLU A 381 -19.35 15.66 11.01
CA GLU A 381 -19.78 14.49 10.23
C GLU A 381 -20.64 14.88 9.01
N ASP A 382 -21.53 15.89 9.16
CA ASP A 382 -22.39 16.41 8.10
C ASP A 382 -22.12 17.90 7.90
N THR A 383 -21.26 18.21 6.96
CA THR A 383 -20.84 19.60 6.65
C THR A 383 -21.88 20.39 5.85
N GLU A 384 -22.98 19.76 5.40
CA GLU A 384 -24.15 20.42 4.85
C GLU A 384 -25.08 20.97 5.96
N ASP A 385 -24.89 20.50 7.22
CA ASP A 385 -25.62 21.00 8.39
C ASP A 385 -24.97 22.30 8.90
N GLU A 386 -25.57 23.43 8.55
CA GLU A 386 -25.11 24.77 8.96
C GLU A 386 -25.05 24.94 10.50
N GLU A 387 -25.95 24.27 11.26
CA GLU A 387 -25.97 24.34 12.74
C GLU A 387 -24.74 23.59 13.32
N ALA A 388 -24.43 22.41 12.79
CA ALA A 388 -23.26 21.62 13.20
C ALA A 388 -21.94 22.36 12.87
N MET A 389 -21.84 22.99 11.72
CA MET A 389 -20.69 23.82 11.34
C MET A 389 -20.50 25.04 12.25
N GLU A 390 -21.58 25.73 12.62
CA GLU A 390 -21.51 26.88 13.54
C GLU A 390 -21.18 26.46 14.99
N GLU A 391 -21.66 25.29 15.44
CA GLU A 391 -21.27 24.70 16.74
C GLU A 391 -19.79 24.37 16.77
N ALA A 392 -19.25 23.72 15.73
CA ALA A 392 -17.83 23.37 15.63
C ALA A 392 -16.94 24.63 15.60
N LYS A 393 -17.34 25.66 14.85
CA LYS A 393 -16.67 26.95 14.84
C LYS A 393 -16.63 27.59 16.23
N THR A 394 -17.79 27.64 16.88
CA THR A 394 -17.89 28.18 18.25
C THR A 394 -16.95 27.42 19.20
N ARG A 395 -16.92 26.09 19.11
CA ARG A 395 -16.02 25.26 19.92
C ARG A 395 -14.55 25.57 19.64
N ALA A 396 -14.15 25.68 18.37
CA ALA A 396 -12.78 26.03 17.99
C ALA A 396 -12.38 27.42 18.50
N GLU A 397 -13.30 28.41 18.44
CA GLU A 397 -13.07 29.75 18.98
C GLU A 397 -12.94 29.75 20.52
N GLU A 398 -13.77 28.95 21.21
CA GLU A 398 -13.68 28.76 22.67
C GLU A 398 -12.34 28.14 23.07
N ILE A 399 -11.87 27.10 22.40
CA ILE A 399 -10.57 26.46 22.65
C ILE A 399 -9.43 27.47 22.45
N LEU A 400 -9.45 28.23 21.36
CA LEU A 400 -8.44 29.27 21.12
C LEU A 400 -8.49 30.36 22.20
N GLN A 401 -9.67 30.74 22.66
CA GLN A 401 -9.82 31.74 23.72
C GLN A 401 -9.34 31.20 25.07
N GLU A 402 -9.63 29.92 25.40
CA GLU A 402 -9.12 29.27 26.60
C GLU A 402 -7.60 29.24 26.64
N TRP A 403 -6.96 28.89 25.50
CA TRP A 403 -5.51 28.95 25.37
C TRP A 403 -4.97 30.37 25.59
N LYS A 404 -5.61 31.41 24.99
CA LYS A 404 -5.19 32.81 25.12
C LYS A 404 -5.36 33.37 26.53
N ASP A 405 -6.38 32.90 27.25
CA ASP A 405 -6.64 33.31 28.65
C ASP A 405 -5.77 32.54 29.65
N GLY A 406 -5.17 31.44 29.22
CA GLY A 406 -4.25 30.60 29.98
C GLY A 406 -2.80 31.04 29.91
N GLU A 407 -1.88 30.10 29.79
CA GLU A 407 -0.43 30.37 29.70
C GLU A 407 -0.02 30.89 28.31
N ALA A 408 -0.80 30.60 27.30
CA ALA A 408 -0.59 30.97 25.88
C ALA A 408 0.82 30.60 25.36
N THR A 409 1.29 29.41 25.74
CA THR A 409 2.58 28.84 25.32
C THR A 409 2.35 27.65 24.37
N GLU A 410 3.39 27.25 23.65
CA GLU A 410 3.32 26.05 22.81
C GLU A 410 3.02 24.80 23.65
N GLU A 411 3.62 24.66 24.85
CA GLU A 411 3.35 23.53 25.73
C GLU A 411 1.88 23.47 26.18
N SER A 412 1.24 24.61 26.44
CA SER A 412 -0.19 24.63 26.77
C SER A 412 -1.07 24.33 25.55
N PHE A 413 -0.61 24.63 24.33
CA PHE A 413 -1.30 24.25 23.11
C PHE A 413 -1.22 22.74 22.88
N VAL A 414 -0.06 22.11 23.10
CA VAL A 414 0.13 20.65 23.07
C VAL A 414 -0.88 19.94 23.96
N ALA A 415 -1.01 20.38 25.22
CA ALA A 415 -1.94 19.77 26.17
C ALA A 415 -3.40 19.86 25.68
N LEU A 416 -3.79 21.02 25.11
CA LEU A 416 -5.14 21.18 24.54
C LEU A 416 -5.33 20.34 23.26
N ALA A 417 -4.29 20.20 22.43
CA ALA A 417 -4.37 19.35 21.23
C ALA A 417 -4.58 17.88 21.60
N ASP A 418 -3.93 17.39 22.63
CA ASP A 418 -4.10 16.00 23.12
C ASP A 418 -5.47 15.78 23.78
N GLU A 419 -6.10 16.82 24.34
CA GLU A 419 -7.40 16.72 25.03
C GLU A 419 -8.59 16.96 24.10
N GLU A 420 -8.49 17.90 23.16
CA GLU A 420 -9.62 18.47 22.44
C GLU A 420 -9.69 18.12 20.95
N SER A 421 -8.59 17.60 20.35
CA SER A 421 -8.55 17.31 18.92
C SER A 421 -9.24 15.97 18.59
N ASP A 422 -10.08 15.97 17.56
CA ASP A 422 -10.65 14.75 16.99
C ASP A 422 -9.62 13.92 16.18
N LEU A 423 -8.46 14.52 15.85
CA LEU A 423 -7.34 13.80 15.25
C LEU A 423 -6.36 13.30 16.32
N SER A 424 -6.02 12.01 16.24
CA SER A 424 -5.06 11.37 17.15
C SER A 424 -3.61 11.64 16.71
N VAL A 425 -3.20 12.92 16.69
CA VAL A 425 -1.83 13.35 16.42
C VAL A 425 -1.25 13.96 17.70
N GLU A 426 -0.19 13.36 18.24
CA GLU A 426 0.43 13.76 19.50
C GLU A 426 0.78 15.26 19.51
N GLY A 427 0.20 16.00 20.47
CA GLY A 427 0.34 17.45 20.56
C GLY A 427 -0.06 18.21 19.31
N GLY A 428 -0.81 17.59 18.39
CA GLY A 428 -1.25 18.18 17.14
C GLY A 428 -0.11 18.61 16.19
N LEU A 429 1.11 18.04 16.29
CA LEU A 429 2.30 18.46 15.55
C LEU A 429 2.27 18.00 14.08
N TYR A 430 2.57 18.97 13.20
CA TYR A 430 2.83 18.75 11.77
C TYR A 430 4.11 19.50 11.38
N GLU A 431 5.10 18.74 10.93
CA GLU A 431 6.40 19.25 10.53
C GLU A 431 6.55 19.27 9.00
N GLN A 432 7.40 20.17 8.53
CA GLN A 432 7.82 20.27 7.13
C GLN A 432 6.64 20.34 6.14
N MET A 433 5.58 21.03 6.53
CA MET A 433 4.41 21.24 5.68
C MET A 433 4.80 21.99 4.40
N ALA A 434 4.42 21.45 3.25
CA ALA A 434 4.59 22.09 1.96
C ALA A 434 3.44 23.07 1.65
N LYS A 435 3.66 23.98 0.69
CA LYS A 435 2.57 24.78 0.10
C LYS A 435 1.58 23.83 -0.59
N GLY A 436 0.30 24.07 -0.34
CA GLY A 436 -0.82 23.39 -0.98
C GLY A 436 -1.90 24.41 -1.31
N GLU A 437 -3.11 23.95 -1.55
CA GLU A 437 -4.28 24.77 -1.77
C GLU A 437 -5.13 24.86 -0.49
N GLY A 438 -5.80 25.99 -0.29
CA GLY A 438 -6.76 26.21 0.79
C GLY A 438 -6.28 27.11 1.92
N ASP A 439 -7.25 27.56 2.70
CA ASP A 439 -7.11 28.64 3.69
C ASP A 439 -6.03 28.37 4.74
N ILE A 440 -5.85 27.12 5.14
CA ILE A 440 -4.81 26.73 6.13
C ILE A 440 -3.42 26.98 5.55
N THR A 441 -3.17 26.53 4.33
CA THR A 441 -1.89 26.70 3.66
C THR A 441 -1.61 28.16 3.35
N ASP A 442 -2.61 28.90 2.85
CA ASP A 442 -2.50 30.34 2.58
C ASP A 442 -2.18 31.11 3.86
N TRP A 443 -2.81 30.73 4.99
CA TRP A 443 -2.53 31.33 6.28
C TRP A 443 -1.12 31.01 6.78
N LEU A 444 -0.67 29.76 6.66
CA LEU A 444 0.64 29.31 7.12
C LEU A 444 1.79 29.97 6.36
N PHE A 445 1.63 30.20 5.05
CA PHE A 445 2.67 30.73 4.18
C PHE A 445 2.57 32.25 3.93
N ASP A 446 1.75 32.97 4.72
CA ASP A 446 1.76 34.43 4.72
C ASP A 446 3.13 34.94 5.19
N GLU A 447 3.76 35.83 4.39
CA GLU A 447 5.12 36.34 4.63
C GLU A 447 5.28 37.08 5.98
N ASN A 448 4.17 37.54 6.57
CA ASN A 448 4.15 38.26 7.85
C ASN A 448 3.96 37.34 9.07
N ARG A 449 3.78 36.02 8.84
CA ARG A 449 3.53 35.04 9.92
C ARG A 449 4.71 34.97 10.88
N GLN A 450 4.40 34.98 12.19
CA GLN A 450 5.41 34.92 13.24
C GLN A 450 5.16 33.69 14.13
N PRO A 451 6.23 33.05 14.65
CA PRO A 451 6.09 31.99 15.64
C PRO A 451 5.18 32.41 16.81
N GLY A 452 4.20 31.56 17.13
CA GLY A 452 3.19 31.82 18.14
C GLY A 452 1.90 32.44 17.61
N ASP A 453 1.82 32.78 16.31
CA ASP A 453 0.56 33.19 15.67
C ASP A 453 -0.44 32.05 15.68
N THR A 454 -1.72 32.38 15.90
CA THR A 454 -2.82 31.41 15.95
C THR A 454 -4.04 31.91 15.17
N ALA A 455 -4.80 30.96 14.60
CA ALA A 455 -6.07 31.23 13.93
C ALA A 455 -7.07 30.11 14.13
N VAL A 456 -8.34 30.41 13.90
CA VAL A 456 -9.38 29.40 13.62
C VAL A 456 -9.65 29.45 12.14
N LEU A 457 -9.51 28.31 11.46
CA LEU A 457 -9.65 28.18 10.00
C LEU A 457 -10.67 27.09 9.68
N GLU A 458 -11.45 27.32 8.62
CA GLU A 458 -12.43 26.37 8.13
C GLU A 458 -11.81 25.42 7.11
N SER A 459 -12.29 24.19 7.06
CA SER A 459 -11.99 23.21 6.02
C SER A 459 -13.26 22.51 5.57
N SER A 460 -13.16 21.68 4.53
CA SER A 460 -14.29 20.89 4.04
C SER A 460 -14.85 19.87 5.05
N GLY A 461 -14.15 19.58 6.14
CA GLY A 461 -14.55 18.59 7.15
C GLY A 461 -14.78 19.18 8.54
N GLY A 462 -14.64 20.50 8.75
CA GLY A 462 -14.80 21.13 10.06
C GLY A 462 -13.88 22.33 10.27
N TYR A 463 -13.45 22.54 11.52
CA TYR A 463 -12.65 23.69 11.92
C TYR A 463 -11.31 23.28 12.54
N HIS A 464 -10.28 24.08 12.28
CA HIS A 464 -8.93 23.92 12.79
C HIS A 464 -8.53 25.12 13.66
N VAL A 465 -8.07 24.86 14.87
CA VAL A 465 -7.31 25.85 15.63
C VAL A 465 -5.85 25.62 15.30
N VAL A 466 -5.20 26.56 14.67
CA VAL A 466 -3.82 26.44 14.18
C VAL A 466 -2.87 27.28 15.03
N TYR A 467 -1.68 26.72 15.33
CA TYR A 467 -0.56 27.40 15.95
C TYR A 467 0.66 27.30 15.05
N TYR A 468 1.23 28.44 14.64
CA TYR A 468 2.42 28.49 13.80
C TYR A 468 3.68 28.38 14.63
N ILE A 469 4.49 27.35 14.37
CA ILE A 469 5.78 27.13 15.06
C ILE A 469 6.90 27.92 14.38
N GLY A 470 6.99 27.87 13.06
CA GLY A 470 8.02 28.56 12.29
C GLY A 470 8.28 27.94 10.92
N GLN A 471 9.26 28.53 10.23
CA GLN A 471 9.79 27.96 8.99
C GLN A 471 10.78 26.84 9.31
N ASP A 472 10.90 25.89 8.37
CA ASP A 472 11.83 24.78 8.41
C ASP A 472 12.67 24.73 7.12
N GLU A 473 13.27 23.59 6.80
CA GLU A 473 14.14 23.37 5.64
C GLU A 473 13.43 23.71 4.31
N PRO A 474 14.19 24.14 3.29
CA PRO A 474 13.65 24.31 1.94
C PRO A 474 12.96 23.04 1.42
N TYR A 475 11.79 23.17 0.80
CA TYR A 475 10.97 22.04 0.40
C TYR A 475 11.69 21.07 -0.55
N TRP A 476 12.52 21.60 -1.47
CA TRP A 476 13.32 20.74 -2.35
C TRP A 476 14.26 19.82 -1.56
N LYS A 477 14.84 20.29 -0.45
CA LYS A 477 15.70 19.44 0.39
C LYS A 477 14.89 18.34 1.05
N VAL A 478 13.72 18.65 1.58
CA VAL A 478 12.79 17.66 2.16
C VAL A 478 12.43 16.57 1.17
N GLN A 479 12.09 16.96 -0.07
CA GLN A 479 11.78 16.02 -1.14
C GLN A 479 12.97 15.13 -1.50
N VAL A 480 14.13 15.72 -1.72
CA VAL A 480 15.37 15.04 -2.13
C VAL A 480 15.88 14.13 -1.02
N GLU A 481 15.85 14.58 0.22
CA GLU A 481 16.24 13.78 1.39
C GLU A 481 15.32 12.56 1.56
N SER A 482 14.01 12.74 1.44
CA SER A 482 13.04 11.65 1.49
C SER A 482 13.28 10.60 0.40
N ALA A 483 13.55 11.06 -0.83
CA ALA A 483 13.87 10.17 -1.95
C ALA A 483 15.16 9.40 -1.71
N LYS A 484 16.22 10.09 -1.26
CA LYS A 484 17.52 9.48 -0.96
C LYS A 484 17.43 8.47 0.19
N ARG A 485 16.70 8.79 1.26
CA ARG A 485 16.44 7.86 2.37
C ARG A 485 15.71 6.60 1.88
N SER A 486 14.73 6.78 0.99
CA SER A 486 14.00 5.67 0.39
C SER A 486 14.89 4.79 -0.48
N GLU A 487 15.78 5.37 -1.28
CA GLU A 487 16.75 4.62 -2.09
C GLU A 487 17.75 3.86 -1.21
N ASP A 488 18.35 4.51 -0.22
CA ASP A 488 19.32 3.89 0.70
C ASP A 488 18.66 2.76 1.52
N TYR A 489 17.40 2.95 1.94
CA TYR A 489 16.62 1.88 2.57
C TYR A 489 16.37 0.72 1.61
N ASN A 490 15.93 0.99 0.38
CA ASN A 490 15.66 -0.06 -0.61
C ASN A 490 16.91 -0.88 -0.94
N ASN A 491 18.07 -0.22 -1.04
CA ASN A 491 19.35 -0.90 -1.24
C ASN A 491 19.71 -1.80 -0.04
N THR A 492 19.58 -1.27 1.17
CA THR A 492 19.80 -2.03 2.41
C THR A 492 18.82 -3.20 2.52
N TYR A 493 17.55 -2.97 2.22
CA TYR A 493 16.52 -4.01 2.25
C TYR A 493 16.78 -5.11 1.22
N ALA A 494 17.23 -4.76 0.00
CA ALA A 494 17.59 -5.75 -1.02
C ALA A 494 18.75 -6.66 -0.56
N GLU A 495 19.77 -6.10 0.12
CA GLU A 495 20.84 -6.89 0.73
C GLU A 495 20.32 -7.85 1.82
N LEU A 496 19.36 -7.38 2.63
CA LEU A 496 18.71 -8.22 3.64
C LEU A 496 17.87 -9.34 3.01
N GLU A 497 17.17 -9.07 1.92
CA GLU A 497 16.42 -10.10 1.18
C GLU A 497 17.33 -11.18 0.59
N GLU A 498 18.50 -10.83 0.09
CA GLU A 498 19.51 -11.81 -0.37
C GLU A 498 20.05 -12.64 0.80
N LYS A 499 20.24 -12.01 1.95
CA LYS A 499 20.73 -12.67 3.17
C LYS A 499 19.71 -13.67 3.75
N TYR A 500 18.41 -13.38 3.66
CA TYR A 500 17.32 -14.18 4.22
C TYR A 500 16.40 -14.75 3.12
N PRO A 501 16.85 -15.75 2.35
CA PRO A 501 16.06 -16.32 1.26
C PRO A 501 14.78 -16.99 1.77
N VAL A 502 13.74 -16.96 0.93
CA VAL A 502 12.46 -17.64 1.19
C VAL A 502 12.47 -19.05 0.63
N VAL A 503 12.05 -20.03 1.44
CA VAL A 503 11.78 -21.40 1.01
C VAL A 503 10.32 -21.71 1.29
N GLU A 504 9.58 -22.05 0.26
CA GLU A 504 8.17 -22.41 0.33
C GLU A 504 7.98 -23.91 0.54
N HIS A 505 7.07 -24.26 1.46
CA HIS A 505 6.66 -25.63 1.71
C HIS A 505 5.21 -25.84 1.24
N ALA A 506 5.04 -26.40 0.06
CA ALA A 506 3.74 -26.56 -0.60
C ALA A 506 2.65 -27.19 0.28
N PHE A 507 3.00 -28.15 1.14
CA PHE A 507 2.05 -28.77 2.07
C PHE A 507 1.58 -27.80 3.16
N GLY A 508 2.48 -26.98 3.70
CA GLY A 508 2.16 -25.97 4.71
C GLY A 508 1.27 -24.86 4.12
N ILE A 509 1.59 -24.40 2.91
CA ILE A 509 0.79 -23.43 2.17
C ILE A 509 -0.59 -24.00 1.83
N TRP A 510 -0.66 -25.26 1.40
CA TRP A 510 -1.94 -25.92 1.10
C TRP A 510 -2.84 -26.07 2.34
N LEU A 511 -2.27 -26.17 3.55
CA LEU A 511 -3.03 -26.23 4.81
C LEU A 511 -3.66 -24.90 5.23
N ARG A 512 -3.49 -23.80 4.48
CA ARG A 512 -4.08 -22.50 4.81
C ARG A 512 -5.58 -22.57 5.06
N SER A 513 -6.05 -21.67 5.88
CA SER A 513 -7.49 -21.47 6.05
C SER A 513 -8.03 -20.59 4.92
N GLU A 514 -9.25 -20.84 4.51
CA GLU A 514 -9.92 -20.03 3.51
C GLU A 514 -10.56 -18.81 4.17
N PRO A 515 -10.46 -17.61 3.59
CA PRO A 515 -11.15 -16.43 4.09
C PRO A 515 -12.67 -16.54 3.90
N PHE A 516 -13.42 -15.75 4.63
CA PHE A 516 -14.89 -15.62 4.51
C PHE A 516 -15.70 -16.92 4.74
N ARG A 517 -15.24 -17.83 5.60
CA ARG A 517 -15.93 -19.11 5.91
C ARG A 517 -16.30 -19.23 7.38
#